data_9129e1f5a6fec47907456e97f4a64f5b
#
_entry.id   9129e1f5a6fec47907456e97f4a64f5b
#
_cell.length_a   1.000
_cell.length_b   1.000
_cell.length_c   1.000
_cell.angle_alpha   90.00
_cell.angle_beta   90.00
_cell.angle_gamma   90.00
#
_symmetry.space_group_name_H-M   'P 1'
#
loop_
_entity.id
_entity.type
_entity.pdbx_description
1 polymer ?
#
loop_
_entity_poly.entity_id
_entity_poly.type
_entity_poly.pdbx_seq_one_letter_code
_entity_poly.pdbx_strand_id
1 'polypeptide(L)'
;MKQSSISLDKLRLGKYNEDRVEIFLKNKGWNVKRNTFYDNSGNEVSQFIVINNYPKSYPDFTVEKYKDFINIKYLVEVKSMRRYFVNGSPAVTIPCYQFLSYKDIQDSEEIPVHIVFILHEDAFDKEEWYTETLNKLNKSKVYIENAYKDEDKHFVWKLINLKRME
;
A
#
# COMPACT_ATOMS: atom_id res chain seq x y z
N MET A 1 3.67 -18.76 -25.04
CA MET A 1 3.45 -17.64 -24.11
C MET A 1 2.98 -18.21 -22.77
N LYS A 2 3.88 -18.31 -21.79
CA LYS A 2 3.55 -18.74 -20.42
C LYS A 2 3.14 -17.49 -19.64
N GLN A 3 1.87 -17.12 -19.65
CA GLN A 3 1.31 -16.25 -18.60
C GLN A 3 1.21 -17.08 -17.34
N SER A 4 2.01 -16.73 -16.38
CA SER A 4 2.34 -17.53 -15.22
C SER A 4 1.16 -17.59 -14.23
N SER A 5 0.85 -18.80 -13.76
CA SER A 5 0.01 -19.08 -12.59
C SER A 5 0.39 -18.24 -11.34
N ILE A 6 1.60 -17.74 -11.28
CA ILE A 6 2.13 -16.84 -10.24
C ILE A 6 1.38 -15.50 -10.15
N SER A 7 0.78 -15.01 -11.24
CA SER A 7 0.06 -13.74 -11.22
C SER A 7 -1.31 -13.83 -10.54
N LEU A 8 -2.02 -14.95 -10.71
CA LEU A 8 -3.34 -15.16 -10.12
C LEU A 8 -3.28 -15.34 -8.59
N ASP A 9 -2.28 -16.05 -8.09
CA ASP A 9 -2.11 -16.25 -6.64
C ASP A 9 -1.69 -14.96 -5.93
N LYS A 10 -0.85 -14.14 -6.56
CA LYS A 10 -0.51 -12.81 -6.04
C LYS A 10 -1.71 -11.87 -6.01
N LEU A 11 -2.54 -11.88 -7.05
CA LEU A 11 -3.76 -11.06 -7.09
C LEU A 11 -4.78 -11.51 -6.03
N ARG A 12 -4.96 -12.82 -5.85
CA ARG A 12 -5.85 -13.38 -4.81
C ARG A 12 -5.36 -13.01 -3.41
N LEU A 13 -4.05 -13.11 -3.15
CA LEU A 13 -3.46 -12.73 -1.88
C LEU A 13 -3.60 -11.22 -1.63
N GLY A 14 -3.39 -10.39 -2.64
CA GLY A 14 -3.60 -8.94 -2.56
C GLY A 14 -5.02 -8.61 -2.13
N LYS A 15 -6.02 -9.12 -2.87
CA LYS A 15 -7.44 -8.91 -2.56
C LYS A 15 -7.83 -9.43 -1.18
N TYR A 16 -7.37 -10.61 -0.80
CA TYR A 16 -7.61 -11.16 0.54
C TYR A 16 -7.09 -10.24 1.65
N ASN A 17 -5.91 -9.66 1.48
CA ASN A 17 -5.33 -8.74 2.45
C ASN A 17 -6.05 -7.40 2.49
N GLU A 18 -6.47 -6.88 1.35
CA GLU A 18 -7.33 -5.69 1.28
C GLU A 18 -8.66 -5.92 2.04
N ASP A 19 -9.34 -7.06 1.83
CA ASP A 19 -10.57 -7.42 2.54
C ASP A 19 -10.38 -7.37 4.07
N ARG A 20 -9.27 -7.88 4.56
CA ARG A 20 -8.93 -7.90 5.99
C ARG A 20 -8.64 -6.51 6.55
N VAL A 21 -7.90 -5.68 5.80
CA VAL A 21 -7.64 -4.28 6.19
C VAL A 21 -8.95 -3.50 6.22
N GLU A 22 -9.82 -3.69 5.25
CA GLU A 22 -11.14 -3.07 5.23
C GLU A 22 -11.95 -3.42 6.49
N ILE A 23 -12.03 -4.71 6.85
CA ILE A 23 -12.71 -5.18 8.06
C ILE A 23 -12.08 -4.56 9.32
N PHE A 24 -10.74 -4.55 9.41
CA PHE A 24 -10.03 -3.95 10.53
C PHE A 24 -10.37 -2.46 10.69
N LEU A 25 -10.33 -1.69 9.62
CA LEU A 25 -10.62 -0.26 9.64
C LEU A 25 -12.09 0.00 10.03
N LYS A 26 -13.04 -0.77 9.48
CA LYS A 26 -14.46 -0.68 9.87
C LYS A 26 -14.66 -0.99 11.35
N ASN A 27 -13.99 -1.99 11.90
CA ASN A 27 -14.06 -2.33 13.33
C ASN A 27 -13.47 -1.24 14.24
N LYS A 28 -12.54 -0.43 13.71
CA LYS A 28 -12.00 0.77 14.41
C LYS A 28 -12.90 2.01 14.19
N GLY A 29 -14.07 1.85 13.58
CA GLY A 29 -15.07 2.90 13.39
C GLY A 29 -14.80 3.85 12.23
N TRP A 30 -14.03 3.39 11.22
CA TRP A 30 -13.84 4.13 9.98
C TRP A 30 -14.94 3.79 8.97
N ASN A 31 -15.42 4.80 8.25
CA ASN A 31 -16.16 4.60 7.01
C ASN A 31 -15.15 4.33 5.90
N VAL A 32 -15.22 3.16 5.28
CA VAL A 32 -14.23 2.67 4.29
C VAL A 32 -14.91 2.54 2.94
N LYS A 33 -14.35 3.21 1.94
CA LYS A 33 -14.75 3.10 0.53
C LYS A 33 -13.58 2.53 -0.26
N ARG A 34 -13.82 1.45 -1.02
CA ARG A 34 -12.84 0.96 -2.01
C ARG A 34 -12.75 1.91 -3.19
N ASN A 35 -11.54 2.19 -3.60
CA ASN A 35 -11.26 2.98 -4.80
C ASN A 35 -11.14 2.04 -6.00
N THR A 36 -12.26 1.42 -6.39
CA THR A 36 -12.31 0.48 -7.51
C THR A 36 -12.73 1.22 -8.78
N PHE A 37 -12.03 1.00 -9.87
CA PHE A 37 -12.33 1.53 -11.20
C PHE A 37 -12.86 0.40 -12.07
N TYR A 38 -13.85 0.72 -12.92
CA TYR A 38 -14.48 -0.23 -13.84
C TYR A 38 -14.37 0.30 -15.26
N ASP A 39 -14.15 -0.59 -16.22
CA ASP A 39 -14.24 -0.26 -17.63
C ASP A 39 -15.70 -0.10 -18.10
N ASN A 40 -15.89 0.27 -19.37
CA ASN A 40 -17.21 0.44 -19.95
C ASN A 40 -18.05 -0.86 -20.02
N SER A 41 -17.41 -2.01 -19.82
CA SER A 41 -18.04 -3.34 -19.78
C SER A 41 -18.36 -3.80 -18.35
N GLY A 42 -18.01 -2.97 -17.34
CA GLY A 42 -18.22 -3.27 -15.92
C GLY A 42 -17.17 -4.19 -15.32
N ASN A 43 -16.03 -4.42 -16.00
CA ASN A 43 -14.90 -5.17 -15.42
C ASN A 43 -14.03 -4.27 -14.56
N GLU A 44 -13.53 -4.81 -13.45
CA GLU A 44 -12.56 -4.13 -12.61
C GLU A 44 -11.24 -3.94 -13.37
N VAL A 45 -10.77 -2.70 -13.43
CA VAL A 45 -9.51 -2.33 -14.08
C VAL A 45 -8.51 -1.80 -13.06
N SER A 46 -7.26 -1.65 -13.49
CA SER A 46 -6.19 -1.12 -12.64
C SER A 46 -6.58 0.23 -12.03
N GLN A 47 -6.34 0.36 -10.74
CA GLN A 47 -6.58 1.58 -10.00
C GLN A 47 -5.52 2.62 -10.36
N PHE A 48 -5.83 3.48 -11.30
CA PHE A 48 -4.96 4.61 -11.62
C PHE A 48 -5.78 5.83 -12.03
N ILE A 49 -5.20 7.00 -11.82
CA ILE A 49 -5.68 8.28 -12.32
C ILE A 49 -4.61 8.93 -13.19
N VAL A 50 -4.99 9.88 -14.00
CA VAL A 50 -4.03 10.61 -14.85
C VAL A 50 -3.75 11.98 -14.23
N ILE A 51 -2.48 12.21 -13.88
CA ILE A 51 -1.99 13.50 -13.39
C ILE A 51 -0.91 13.99 -14.36
N ASN A 52 -1.07 15.17 -14.90
CA ASN A 52 -0.13 15.77 -15.87
C ASN A 52 0.18 14.85 -17.08
N ASN A 53 -0.85 14.17 -17.62
CA ASN A 53 -0.76 13.20 -18.70
C ASN A 53 -0.03 11.88 -18.38
N TYR A 54 0.27 11.60 -17.11
CA TYR A 54 0.89 10.34 -16.69
C TYR A 54 -0.06 9.54 -15.80
N PRO A 55 -0.19 8.20 -16.04
CA PRO A 55 -0.97 7.35 -15.15
C PRO A 55 -0.29 7.22 -13.80
N LYS A 56 -1.07 7.35 -12.73
CA LYS A 56 -0.63 7.22 -11.34
C LYS A 56 -1.45 6.15 -10.65
N SER A 57 -0.78 5.22 -9.95
CA SER A 57 -1.44 4.23 -9.10
C SER A 57 -2.22 4.93 -8.00
N TYR A 58 -3.51 4.63 -7.88
CA TYR A 58 -4.37 5.20 -6.84
C TYR A 58 -4.43 4.25 -5.64
N PRO A 59 -4.42 4.75 -4.39
CA PRO A 59 -4.52 3.91 -3.19
C PRO A 59 -5.82 3.11 -3.12
N ASP A 60 -5.80 1.96 -2.44
CA ASP A 60 -6.89 0.98 -2.41
C ASP A 60 -8.17 1.51 -1.78
N PHE A 61 -8.05 2.35 -0.74
CA PHE A 61 -9.21 2.84 0.01
C PHE A 61 -9.18 4.35 0.23
N THR A 62 -10.38 4.91 0.27
CA THR A 62 -10.66 6.20 0.92
C THR A 62 -11.33 5.91 2.26
N VAL A 63 -10.80 6.46 3.35
CA VAL A 63 -11.34 6.27 4.70
C VAL A 63 -11.68 7.60 5.34
N GLU A 64 -12.80 7.63 6.02
CA GLU A 64 -13.32 8.83 6.68
C GLU A 64 -13.83 8.50 8.08
N LYS A 65 -13.60 9.41 9.01
CA LYS A 65 -14.14 9.34 10.36
C LYS A 65 -14.50 10.71 10.87
N TYR A 66 -15.73 10.85 11.35
CA TYR A 66 -16.17 12.07 12.02
C TYR A 66 -15.85 11.97 13.51
N LYS A 67 -15.04 12.89 14.01
CA LYS A 67 -14.65 12.95 15.40
C LYS A 67 -14.53 14.41 15.84
N ASP A 68 -15.16 14.75 16.99
CA ASP A 68 -15.07 16.07 17.61
C ASP A 68 -15.40 17.22 16.63
N PHE A 69 -16.47 17.05 15.82
CA PHE A 69 -16.91 17.98 14.77
C PHE A 69 -15.94 18.16 13.60
N ILE A 70 -14.92 17.30 13.49
CA ILE A 70 -13.95 17.32 12.40
C ILE A 70 -14.14 16.06 11.56
N ASN A 71 -14.21 16.21 10.23
CA ASN A 71 -14.14 15.09 9.32
C ASN A 71 -12.67 14.79 9.02
N ILE A 72 -12.22 13.64 9.50
CA ILE A 72 -10.85 13.13 9.23
C ILE A 72 -10.94 12.24 8.01
N LYS A 73 -10.16 12.54 6.98
CA LYS A 73 -10.12 11.77 5.74
C LYS A 73 -8.67 11.47 5.33
N TYR A 74 -8.42 10.25 4.86
CA TYR A 74 -7.17 9.88 4.22
C TYR A 74 -7.33 8.71 3.25
N LEU A 75 -6.32 8.51 2.41
CA LEU A 75 -6.20 7.41 1.51
C LEU A 75 -5.37 6.30 2.18
N VAL A 76 -5.69 5.04 1.90
CA VAL A 76 -4.98 3.88 2.43
C VAL A 76 -4.55 2.98 1.28
N GLU A 77 -3.27 2.68 1.22
CA GLU A 77 -2.69 1.67 0.35
C GLU A 77 -2.29 0.44 1.16
N VAL A 78 -2.59 -0.75 0.66
CA VAL A 78 -2.24 -2.03 1.29
C VAL A 78 -1.11 -2.69 0.51
N LYS A 79 0.01 -2.97 1.19
CA LYS A 79 1.16 -3.68 0.64
C LYS A 79 1.37 -5.00 1.35
N SER A 80 1.10 -6.08 0.65
CA SER A 80 1.40 -7.44 1.11
C SER A 80 2.77 -7.86 0.57
N MET A 81 3.66 -8.28 1.45
CA MET A 81 5.01 -8.64 1.05
C MET A 81 5.67 -9.63 2.01
N ARG A 82 6.73 -10.30 1.52
CA ARG A 82 7.66 -11.01 2.38
C ARG A 82 8.59 -10.01 3.06
N ARG A 83 9.05 -10.38 4.26
CA ARG A 83 10.02 -9.59 5.00
C ARG A 83 11.33 -9.44 4.21
N TYR A 84 11.78 -8.22 4.05
CA TYR A 84 13.07 -7.88 3.47
C TYR A 84 14.08 -7.60 4.58
N PHE A 85 15.38 -7.74 4.31
CA PHE A 85 16.41 -7.46 5.31
C PHE A 85 17.44 -6.48 4.74
N VAL A 86 17.72 -5.43 5.49
CA VAL A 86 18.78 -4.45 5.20
C VAL A 86 19.77 -4.46 6.34
N ASN A 87 21.00 -4.86 6.05
CA ASN A 87 22.07 -4.98 7.05
C ASN A 87 21.61 -5.78 8.30
N GLY A 88 20.96 -6.92 8.07
CA GLY A 88 20.46 -7.79 9.12
C GLY A 88 19.20 -7.29 9.85
N SER A 89 18.68 -6.11 9.53
CA SER A 89 17.46 -5.57 10.12
C SER A 89 16.25 -5.84 9.23
N PRO A 90 15.11 -6.30 9.79
CA PRO A 90 13.89 -6.50 9.00
C PRO A 90 13.35 -5.15 8.50
N ALA A 91 12.87 -5.16 7.26
CA ALA A 91 12.46 -3.98 6.52
C ALA A 91 11.30 -4.26 5.58
N VAL A 92 10.67 -3.21 5.09
CA VAL A 92 9.69 -3.20 4.00
C VAL A 92 10.20 -2.37 2.84
N THR A 93 9.66 -2.62 1.65
CA THR A 93 10.03 -1.89 0.44
C THR A 93 8.81 -1.48 -0.37
N ILE A 94 8.95 -0.40 -1.13
CA ILE A 94 7.98 0.01 -2.15
C ILE A 94 8.76 0.38 -3.42
N PRO A 95 8.33 -0.07 -4.62
CA PRO A 95 8.90 0.42 -5.87
C PRO A 95 8.84 1.95 -5.95
N CYS A 96 9.94 2.57 -6.35
CA CYS A 96 10.04 4.04 -6.36
C CYS A 96 8.92 4.70 -7.17
N TYR A 97 8.56 4.12 -8.33
CA TYR A 97 7.50 4.67 -9.18
C TYR A 97 6.13 4.66 -8.50
N GLN A 98 5.81 3.61 -7.72
CA GLN A 98 4.55 3.55 -6.95
C GLN A 98 4.55 4.57 -5.82
N PHE A 99 5.63 4.65 -5.06
CA PHE A 99 5.75 5.64 -3.98
C PHE A 99 5.59 7.07 -4.49
N LEU A 100 6.21 7.40 -5.61
CA LEU A 100 6.08 8.71 -6.26
C LEU A 100 4.66 8.95 -6.77
N SER A 101 3.98 7.91 -7.30
CA SER A 101 2.57 8.02 -7.68
C SER A 101 1.68 8.40 -6.50
N TYR A 102 1.86 7.76 -5.34
CA TYR A 102 1.08 8.09 -4.13
C TYR A 102 1.38 9.50 -3.64
N LYS A 103 2.63 9.93 -3.77
CA LYS A 103 3.01 11.31 -3.43
C LYS A 103 2.32 12.34 -4.32
N ASP A 104 2.32 12.12 -5.63
CA ASP A 104 1.65 12.99 -6.59
C ASP A 104 0.14 13.08 -6.31
N ILE A 105 -0.50 11.95 -5.96
CA ILE A 105 -1.92 11.91 -5.61
C ILE A 105 -2.18 12.68 -4.30
N GLN A 106 -1.37 12.44 -3.27
CA GLN A 106 -1.49 13.15 -2.00
C GLN A 106 -1.39 14.67 -2.20
N ASP A 107 -0.42 15.11 -3.00
CA ASP A 107 -0.17 16.52 -3.26
C ASP A 107 -1.30 17.13 -4.13
N SER A 108 -1.86 16.36 -5.08
CA SER A 108 -2.93 16.81 -5.97
C SER A 108 -4.30 16.88 -5.29
N GLU A 109 -4.61 15.92 -4.43
CA GLU A 109 -5.92 15.83 -3.77
C GLU A 109 -5.92 16.47 -2.38
N GLU A 110 -4.76 16.85 -1.87
CA GLU A 110 -4.57 17.38 -0.51
C GLU A 110 -5.09 16.42 0.60
N ILE A 111 -5.10 15.11 0.30
CA ILE A 111 -5.53 14.05 1.21
C ILE A 111 -4.32 13.22 1.63
N PRO A 112 -4.02 13.10 2.94
CA PRO A 112 -2.91 12.28 3.41
C PRO A 112 -3.03 10.82 2.96
N VAL A 113 -1.90 10.21 2.56
CA VAL A 113 -1.81 8.78 2.24
C VAL A 113 -1.15 8.04 3.39
N HIS A 114 -1.75 6.93 3.79
CA HIS A 114 -1.22 5.96 4.74
C HIS A 114 -0.92 4.66 4.00
N ILE A 115 0.21 4.04 4.31
CA ILE A 115 0.56 2.72 3.78
C ILE A 115 0.40 1.69 4.91
N VAL A 116 -0.32 0.61 4.63
CA VAL A 116 -0.42 -0.56 5.50
C VAL A 116 0.43 -1.68 4.91
N PHE A 117 1.43 -2.12 5.63
CA PHE A 117 2.29 -3.24 5.25
C PHE A 117 1.84 -4.50 5.99
N ILE A 118 1.57 -5.57 5.24
CA ILE A 118 1.27 -6.89 5.75
C ILE A 118 2.45 -7.78 5.42
N LEU A 119 3.15 -8.23 6.45
CA LEU A 119 4.32 -9.09 6.30
C LEU A 119 3.93 -10.53 6.56
N HIS A 120 4.29 -11.40 5.62
CA HIS A 120 4.11 -12.84 5.72
C HIS A 120 5.44 -13.51 6.05
N GLU A 121 5.46 -14.42 7.02
CA GLU A 121 6.60 -15.33 7.27
C GLU A 121 6.37 -16.64 6.51
N ASP A 122 7.43 -17.14 5.84
CA ASP A 122 7.35 -18.30 4.94
C ASP A 122 6.98 -19.63 5.61
N ALA A 123 7.02 -19.74 6.93
CA ALA A 123 6.96 -21.04 7.59
C ALA A 123 5.81 -21.21 8.62
N PHE A 124 5.20 -20.15 9.09
CA PHE A 124 4.15 -20.22 10.10
C PHE A 124 3.21 -19.05 9.95
N ASP A 125 1.93 -19.25 10.08
CA ASP A 125 0.80 -18.30 10.03
C ASP A 125 0.96 -16.99 10.86
N LYS A 126 2.16 -16.48 10.98
CA LYS A 126 2.46 -15.23 11.67
C LYS A 126 2.52 -14.09 10.68
N GLU A 127 1.47 -13.32 10.70
CA GLU A 127 1.45 -12.03 10.04
C GLU A 127 1.77 -10.92 11.02
N GLU A 128 2.48 -9.93 10.53
CA GLU A 128 2.68 -8.67 11.24
C GLU A 128 2.20 -7.52 10.38
N TRP A 129 1.44 -6.64 10.96
CA TRP A 129 0.91 -5.47 10.28
C TRP A 129 1.59 -4.22 10.80
N TYR A 130 2.02 -3.38 9.87
CA TYR A 130 2.64 -2.09 10.14
C TYR A 130 1.97 -1.01 9.33
N THR A 131 1.97 0.22 9.83
CA THR A 131 1.47 1.38 9.10
C THR A 131 2.34 2.60 9.31
N GLU A 132 2.38 3.46 8.31
CA GLU A 132 2.95 4.78 8.45
C GLU A 132 2.37 5.75 7.41
N THR A 133 2.45 7.04 7.70
CA THR A 133 2.07 8.10 6.77
C THR A 133 3.11 8.26 5.67
N LEU A 134 2.66 8.56 4.46
CA LEU A 134 3.55 8.80 3.32
C LEU A 134 4.58 9.92 3.61
N ASN A 135 4.17 10.95 4.36
CA ASN A 135 5.06 12.06 4.74
C ASN A 135 6.23 11.60 5.62
N LYS A 136 5.99 10.72 6.60
CA LYS A 136 7.07 10.17 7.42
C LYS A 136 7.95 9.21 6.63
N LEU A 137 7.34 8.35 5.81
CA LEU A 137 8.09 7.48 4.90
C LEU A 137 8.99 8.28 3.97
N ASN A 138 8.50 9.40 3.42
CA ASN A 138 9.29 10.26 2.54
C ASN A 138 10.54 10.86 3.22
N LYS A 139 10.46 11.16 4.52
CA LYS A 139 11.58 11.71 5.29
C LYS A 139 12.67 10.69 5.64
N SER A 140 12.28 9.40 5.76
CA SER A 140 13.17 8.34 6.25
C SER A 140 13.50 7.28 5.19
N LYS A 141 13.15 7.50 3.93
CA LYS A 141 13.39 6.53 2.86
C LYS A 141 14.86 6.34 2.57
N VAL A 142 15.24 5.10 2.34
CA VAL A 142 16.55 4.71 1.82
C VAL A 142 16.34 4.10 0.44
N TYR A 143 17.13 4.54 -0.52
CA TYR A 143 17.08 4.04 -1.89
C TYR A 143 17.95 2.80 -2.03
N ILE A 144 17.41 1.75 -2.68
CA ILE A 144 18.16 0.56 -3.09
C ILE A 144 17.81 0.14 -4.50
N GLU A 145 18.82 -0.36 -5.21
CA GLU A 145 18.67 -1.01 -6.51
C GLU A 145 18.52 -2.53 -6.30
N ASN A 146 17.72 -3.19 -7.16
CA ASN A 146 17.59 -4.64 -7.20
C ASN A 146 17.16 -5.30 -5.86
N ALA A 147 16.18 -4.73 -5.16
CA ALA A 147 15.71 -5.24 -3.87
C ALA A 147 15.27 -6.72 -3.90
N TYR A 148 14.65 -7.16 -5.00
CA TYR A 148 14.09 -8.51 -5.18
C TYR A 148 14.58 -9.21 -6.45
N LYS A 149 15.77 -8.92 -6.95
CA LYS A 149 16.27 -9.39 -8.25
C LYS A 149 15.39 -8.97 -9.44
N ASP A 150 14.51 -8.00 -9.24
CA ASP A 150 13.85 -7.29 -10.31
C ASP A 150 14.70 -6.05 -10.67
N GLU A 151 14.51 -5.51 -11.85
CA GLU A 151 15.23 -4.32 -12.32
C GLU A 151 14.67 -3.03 -11.69
N ASP A 152 13.65 -3.14 -10.85
CA ASP A 152 12.98 -1.99 -10.25
C ASP A 152 13.77 -1.41 -9.08
N LYS A 153 13.77 -0.10 -9.03
CA LYS A 153 14.34 0.68 -7.92
C LYS A 153 13.32 0.77 -6.79
N HIS A 154 13.76 0.55 -5.57
CA HIS A 154 12.91 0.55 -4.39
C HIS A 154 13.34 1.58 -3.35
N PHE A 155 12.37 2.11 -2.61
CA PHE A 155 12.60 2.72 -1.31
C PHE A 155 12.40 1.68 -0.21
N VAL A 156 13.15 1.81 0.87
CA VAL A 156 13.20 0.83 1.96
C VAL A 156 13.09 1.52 3.30
N TRP A 157 12.40 0.86 4.22
CA TRP A 157 12.26 1.31 5.62
C TRP A 157 12.43 0.13 6.57
N LYS A 158 13.25 0.31 7.61
CA LYS A 158 13.36 -0.68 8.69
C LYS A 158 12.07 -0.72 9.49
N LEU A 159 11.63 -1.92 9.91
CA LEU A 159 10.37 -2.09 10.66
C LEU A 159 10.34 -1.31 11.97
N ILE A 160 11.50 -1.14 12.62
CA ILE A 160 11.60 -0.36 13.87
C ILE A 160 11.15 1.09 13.72
N ASN A 161 11.14 1.62 12.50
CA ASN A 161 10.71 2.99 12.20
C ASN A 161 9.22 3.09 11.86
N LEU A 162 8.50 1.96 11.83
CA LEU A 162 7.08 1.89 11.48
C LEU A 162 6.23 1.62 12.72
N LYS A 163 4.98 2.07 12.68
CA LYS A 163 4.01 1.79 13.74
C LYS A 163 3.39 0.42 13.52
N ARG A 164 3.52 -0.48 14.50
CA ARG A 164 2.82 -1.76 14.50
C ARG A 164 1.31 -1.53 14.74
N MET A 165 0.49 -2.24 13.97
CA MET A 165 -0.97 -2.25 14.14
C MET A 165 -1.36 -3.42 15.07
N GLU A 166 -2.25 -3.14 16.04
CA GLU A 166 -2.78 -4.09 17.02
C GLU A 166 -4.30 -4.20 16.91
#